data_2945bc5252021e6fd814f47645b2385e
#
_entry.id   2945bc5252021e6fd814f47645b2385e
#
_cell.length_a   1.000
_cell.length_b   1.000
_cell.length_c   1.000
_cell.angle_alpha   90.00
_cell.angle_beta   90.00
_cell.angle_gamma   90.00
#
_symmetry.space_group_name_H-M   'P 1'
#
loop_
_entity.id
_entity.type
_entity.pdbx_description
1 polymer ?
#
loop_
_entity_poly.entity_id
_entity_poly.type
_entity_poly.pdbx_seq_one_letter_code
_entity_poly.pdbx_strand_id
1 'polypeptide(L)' 'MDENDMKQVISFFSDEEAKVVWREEDKTKVGRGKITHDDENFVYLAGEKGKVVVNKKDIIAIKQ' A
#
# COMPACT_ATOMS: atom_id res chain seq x y z
N MET A 1 5.17 10.98 5.74
CA MET A 1 5.75 9.68 6.12
C MET A 1 7.05 9.48 5.37
N ASP A 2 8.11 9.16 6.06
CA ASP A 2 9.38 8.96 5.37
C ASP A 2 9.55 7.49 4.95
N GLU A 3 10.64 7.25 4.26
CA GLU A 3 10.93 5.94 3.69
C GLU A 3 11.06 4.84 4.75
N ASN A 4 11.67 5.16 5.88
CA ASN A 4 11.87 4.18 6.95
C ASN A 4 10.57 3.76 7.59
N ASP A 5 9.65 4.70 7.78
CA ASP A 5 8.34 4.40 8.33
C ASP A 5 7.57 3.47 7.40
N MET A 6 7.66 3.68 6.10
CA MET A 6 6.97 2.84 5.13
C MET A 6 7.55 1.42 5.12
N LYS A 7 8.86 1.27 5.27
CA LYS A 7 9.48 -0.05 5.35
C LYS A 7 9.00 -0.82 6.58
N GLN A 8 8.85 -0.12 7.71
CA GLN A 8 8.33 -0.74 8.92
C GLN A 8 6.90 -1.22 8.74
N VAL A 9 6.09 -0.44 8.05
CA VAL A 9 4.70 -0.82 7.75
C VAL A 9 4.65 -2.09 6.91
N ILE A 10 5.48 -2.19 5.88
CA ILE A 10 5.55 -3.37 5.03
C ILE A 10 5.90 -4.61 5.87
N SER A 11 6.91 -4.51 6.71
CA SER A 11 7.31 -5.61 7.58
C SER A 11 6.17 -6.03 8.52
N PHE A 12 5.45 -5.06 9.05
CA PHE A 12 4.35 -5.31 9.97
C PHE A 12 3.20 -6.08 9.32
N PHE A 13 2.91 -5.79 8.05
CA PHE A 13 1.78 -6.39 7.35
C PHE A 13 2.16 -7.55 6.43
N SER A 14 3.42 -7.99 6.44
CA SER A 14 3.97 -8.87 5.40
C SER A 14 3.22 -10.18 5.19
N ASP A 15 2.63 -10.76 6.22
CA ASP A 15 1.94 -12.04 6.10
C ASP A 15 0.43 -11.93 6.18
N GLU A 16 -0.10 -10.71 6.12
CA GLU A 16 -1.51 -10.48 6.33
C GLU A 16 -2.10 -9.63 5.23
N GLU A 17 -3.40 -9.81 5.02
CA GLU A 17 -4.12 -8.96 4.10
C GLU A 17 -4.21 -7.55 4.67
N ALA A 18 -3.90 -6.57 3.86
CA ALA A 18 -3.94 -5.18 4.24
C ALA A 18 -4.95 -4.43 3.38
N LYS A 19 -5.47 -3.35 3.93
CA LYS A 19 -6.33 -2.42 3.22
C LYS A 19 -5.51 -1.14 3.00
N VAL A 20 -5.27 -0.81 1.75
CA VAL A 20 -4.54 0.40 1.39
C VAL A 20 -5.52 1.41 0.84
N VAL A 21 -5.50 2.61 1.40
CA VAL A 21 -6.33 3.73 0.96
C VAL A 21 -5.42 4.78 0.38
N TRP A 22 -5.69 5.20 -0.84
CA TRP A 22 -4.87 6.22 -1.50
C TRP A 22 -5.74 7.18 -2.30
N ARG A 23 -5.14 8.30 -2.67
CA ARG A 23 -5.82 9.31 -3.45
C ARG A 23 -5.31 9.27 -4.88
N GLU A 24 -6.22 9.26 -5.83
CA GLU A 24 -5.88 9.25 -7.24
C GLU A 24 -6.86 10.14 -8.00
N GLU A 25 -6.33 11.14 -8.68
CA GLU A 25 -7.14 12.06 -9.48
C GLU A 25 -8.37 12.60 -8.72
N ASP A 26 -8.14 13.13 -7.52
CA ASP A 26 -9.17 13.69 -6.65
C ASP A 26 -10.18 12.67 -6.12
N LYS A 27 -9.92 11.39 -6.33
CA LYS A 27 -10.78 10.33 -5.80
C LYS A 27 -10.03 9.49 -4.80
N THR A 28 -10.74 9.02 -3.80
CA THR A 28 -10.19 8.08 -2.83
C THR A 28 -10.40 6.68 -3.35
N LYS A 29 -9.32 5.93 -3.41
CA LYS A 29 -9.32 4.53 -3.86
C LYS A 29 -8.97 3.63 -2.69
N VAL A 30 -9.49 2.42 -2.72
CA VAL A 30 -9.24 1.41 -1.69
C VAL A 30 -8.89 0.10 -2.38
N GLY A 31 -7.81 -0.52 -1.94
CA GLY A 31 -7.43 -1.86 -2.39
C GLY A 31 -7.16 -2.76 -1.20
N ARG A 32 -7.48 -4.03 -1.34
CA ARG A 32 -7.20 -5.05 -0.32
C ARG A 32 -6.37 -6.15 -0.91
N GLY A 33 -5.41 -6.61 -0.15
CA GLY A 33 -4.55 -7.71 -0.56
C GLY A 33 -3.30 -7.75 0.28
N LYS A 34 -2.32 -8.50 -0.20
CA LYS A 34 -1.03 -8.58 0.47
C LYS A 34 -0.08 -7.58 -0.14
N ILE A 35 0.67 -6.91 0.70
CA ILE A 35 1.74 -6.05 0.25
C ILE A 35 2.93 -6.96 -0.04
N THR A 36 3.26 -7.13 -1.32
CA THR A 36 4.28 -8.07 -1.76
C THR A 36 5.66 -7.46 -1.86
N HIS A 37 5.71 -6.17 -2.05
CA HIS A 37 6.99 -5.49 -2.25
C HIS A 37 6.80 -3.99 -2.07
N ASP A 38 7.85 -3.29 -1.68
CA ASP A 38 7.88 -1.84 -1.78
C ASP A 38 9.26 -1.41 -2.25
N ASP A 39 9.29 -0.29 -2.92
CA ASP A 39 10.54 0.37 -3.25
C ASP A 39 10.48 1.80 -2.70
N GLU A 40 11.41 2.63 -3.11
CA GLU A 40 11.53 3.97 -2.61
C GLU A 40 10.25 4.81 -2.80
N ASN A 41 9.53 4.56 -3.89
CA ASN A 41 8.41 5.39 -4.31
C ASN A 41 7.06 4.69 -4.36
N PHE A 42 7.03 3.37 -4.39
CA PHE A 42 5.81 2.62 -4.65
C PHE A 42 5.61 1.46 -3.69
N VAL A 43 4.35 1.13 -3.46
CA VAL A 43 3.92 -0.07 -2.74
C VAL A 43 3.19 -0.96 -3.73
N TYR A 44 3.51 -2.24 -3.71
CA TYR A 44 2.94 -3.24 -4.60
C TYR A 44 1.95 -4.10 -3.82
N LEU A 45 0.70 -4.07 -4.24
CA LEU A 45 -0.39 -4.77 -3.56
C LEU A 45 -0.96 -5.84 -4.48
N ALA A 46 -1.05 -7.07 -4.00
CA ALA A 46 -1.63 -8.17 -4.76
C ALA A 46 -2.90 -8.66 -4.06
N GLY A 47 -4.02 -8.57 -4.75
CA GLY A 47 -5.31 -8.99 -4.23
C GLY A 47 -6.06 -9.89 -5.19
N GLU A 48 -7.28 -10.26 -4.83
CA GLU A 48 -8.11 -11.14 -5.64
C GLU A 48 -8.41 -10.57 -7.02
N LYS A 49 -8.56 -9.26 -7.09
CA LYS A 49 -8.90 -8.59 -8.34
C LYS A 49 -7.68 -8.24 -9.18
N GLY A 50 -6.50 -8.61 -8.75
CA GLY A 50 -5.29 -8.35 -9.47
C GLY A 50 -4.25 -7.61 -8.63
N LYS A 51 -3.31 -7.02 -9.32
CA LYS A 51 -2.19 -6.33 -8.69
C LYS A 51 -2.29 -4.84 -8.95
N VAL A 52 -1.92 -4.04 -7.94
CA VAL A 52 -1.90 -2.59 -8.10
C VAL A 52 -0.61 -2.04 -7.51
N VAL A 53 -0.11 -0.99 -8.13
CA VAL A 53 1.08 -0.28 -7.68
C VAL A 53 0.63 1.10 -7.26
N VAL A 54 0.92 1.49 -6.01
CA VAL A 54 0.46 2.75 -5.44
C VAL A 54 1.66 3.61 -5.09
N ASN A 55 1.63 4.86 -5.50
CA ASN A 55 2.68 5.81 -5.15
C ASN A 55 2.55 6.15 -3.67
N LYS A 56 3.66 6.04 -2.93
CA LYS A 56 3.68 6.30 -1.49
C LYS A 56 3.18 7.69 -1.13
N LYS A 57 3.40 8.68 -1.98
CA LYS A 57 2.91 10.04 -1.73
C LYS A 57 1.41 10.13 -1.66
N ASP A 58 0.72 9.22 -2.33
CA ASP A 58 -0.73 9.27 -2.44
C ASP A 58 -1.42 8.46 -1.37
N ILE A 59 -0.67 7.67 -0.62
CA ILE A 59 -1.25 6.82 0.42
C ILE A 59 -1.76 7.64 1.58
N ILE A 60 -3.03 7.42 1.92
CA ILE A 60 -3.69 8.07 3.05
C ILE A 60 -3.57 7.21 4.30
N ALA A 61 -3.79 5.91 4.15
CA ALA A 61 -3.75 4.98 5.27
C ALA A 61 -3.48 3.56 4.79
N ILE A 62 -2.86 2.77 5.66
CA ILE A 62 -2.73 1.33 5.47
C ILE A 62 -3.25 0.69 6.74
N LYS A 63 -4.20 -0.20 6.60
CA LYS A 63 -4.85 -0.86 7.73
C LYS A 63 -4.95 -2.35 7.49
N GLN A 64 -5.18 -3.05 8.53
CA GLN A 64 -5.38 -4.48 8.48
C GLN A 64 -6.86 -4.85 8.56
#